data_021f7b449d5eb22422d5602c305aeba4
#
_entry.id   021f7b449d5eb22422d5602c305aeba4
#
_cell.length_a   1.000
_cell.length_b   1.000
_cell.length_c   1.000
_cell.angle_alpha   90.00
_cell.angle_beta   90.00
_cell.angle_gamma   90.00
#
_symmetry.space_group_name_H-M   'P 1'
#
loop_
_entity.id
_entity.type
_entity.pdbx_description
1 polymer ?
#
loop_
_entity_poly.entity_id
_entity_poly.type
_entity_poly.pdbx_seq_one_letter_code
_entity_poly.pdbx_strand_id
1 'polypeptide(L)'
;QMCIRDSNQVVLIALADDRVVGFIELLRTPRPPINRPEAAELASLYVLESEHRHGVGRALVEAGRQAVGNDRLVLWVVGFNTNAQGFYRHIGFHETGLTQTEDVGPELEMINY
;
A
#
# COMPACT_ATOMS: atom_id res chain seq x y z
N GLN A 1 -2.29 10.51 13.84
CA GLN A 1 -2.56 10.17 12.47
C GLN A 1 -3.09 11.41 11.74
N MET A 2 -2.45 11.78 10.64
CA MET A 2 -2.84 12.93 9.83
C MET A 2 -3.25 12.46 8.45
N CYS A 3 -4.21 13.16 7.83
CA CYS A 3 -4.74 12.81 6.53
C CYS A 3 -4.63 14.01 5.58
N ILE A 4 -3.99 13.81 4.42
CA ILE A 4 -3.93 14.78 3.34
C ILE A 4 -4.70 14.20 2.17
N ARG A 5 -5.64 14.95 1.63
CA ARG A 5 -6.51 14.49 0.54
C ARG A 5 -6.56 15.50 -0.58
N ASP A 6 -6.54 15.01 -1.81
CA ASP A 6 -7.00 15.74 -2.99
C ASP A 6 -8.03 14.89 -3.74
N SER A 7 -8.33 15.21 -4.99
CA SER A 7 -9.39 14.53 -5.74
C SER A 7 -9.10 13.03 -5.98
N ASN A 8 -7.83 12.63 -6.08
CA ASN A 8 -7.43 11.24 -6.33
C ASN A 8 -6.59 10.63 -5.21
N GLN A 9 -5.83 11.42 -4.49
CA GLN A 9 -4.81 10.95 -3.56
C GLN A 9 -5.27 11.02 -2.12
N VAL A 10 -4.95 9.98 -1.34
CA VAL A 10 -5.10 9.99 0.11
C VAL A 10 -3.74 9.64 0.72
N VAL A 11 -3.25 10.48 1.64
CA VAL A 11 -2.01 10.21 2.37
C VAL A 11 -2.33 10.25 3.86
N LEU A 12 -1.97 9.18 4.56
CA LEU A 12 -2.09 9.09 6.02
C LEU A 12 -0.71 8.96 6.63
N ILE A 13 -0.50 9.63 7.74
CA ILE A 13 0.75 9.61 8.48
C ILE A 13 0.50 9.00 9.85
N ALA A 14 1.33 8.03 10.24
CA ALA A 14 1.29 7.44 11.57
C ALA A 14 2.28 8.18 12.47
N LEU A 15 1.80 8.60 13.63
CA LEU A 15 2.62 9.29 14.63
C LEU A 15 2.73 8.44 15.90
N ALA A 16 3.92 8.44 16.47
CA ALA A 16 4.18 7.88 17.80
C ALA A 16 5.01 8.91 18.56
N ASP A 17 4.51 9.37 19.70
CA ASP A 17 5.19 10.38 20.53
C ASP A 17 5.57 11.62 19.70
N ASP A 18 4.65 12.11 18.87
CA ASP A 18 4.81 13.28 18.01
C ASP A 18 5.86 13.11 16.91
N ARG A 19 6.33 11.88 16.67
CA ARG A 19 7.24 11.58 15.55
C ARG A 19 6.53 10.81 14.47
N VAL A 20 6.86 11.11 13.21
CA VAL A 20 6.36 10.33 12.08
C VAL A 20 7.06 8.99 12.08
N VAL A 21 6.29 7.89 12.20
CA VAL A 21 6.83 6.53 12.20
C VAL A 21 6.41 5.74 10.97
N GLY A 22 5.56 6.31 10.13
CA GLY A 22 5.17 5.68 8.88
C GLY A 22 4.19 6.53 8.09
N PHE A 23 3.96 6.13 6.84
CA PHE A 23 2.92 6.76 6.02
C PHE A 23 2.41 5.76 4.98
N ILE A 24 1.22 6.06 4.46
CA ILE A 24 0.64 5.32 3.34
C ILE A 24 0.08 6.33 2.34
N GLU A 25 0.27 6.03 1.07
CA GLU A 25 -0.35 6.77 -0.03
C GLU A 25 -1.24 5.84 -0.82
N LEU A 26 -2.48 6.27 -1.06
CA LEU A 26 -3.42 5.54 -1.89
C LEU A 26 -3.95 6.44 -2.98
N LEU A 27 -4.30 5.85 -4.11
CA LEU A 27 -4.93 6.55 -5.23
C LEU A 27 -6.29 5.92 -5.48
N ARG A 28 -7.34 6.75 -5.58
CA ARG A 28 -8.70 6.25 -5.83
C ARG A 28 -8.80 5.56 -7.18
N THR A 29 -8.09 6.10 -8.18
CA THR A 29 -7.98 5.50 -9.50
C THR A 29 -6.54 5.01 -9.67
N PRO A 30 -6.33 3.71 -9.88
CA PRO A 30 -4.97 3.18 -10.08
C PRO A 30 -4.30 3.80 -11.30
N ARG A 31 -2.99 3.98 -11.20
CA ARG A 31 -2.18 4.51 -12.31
C ARG A 31 -1.96 3.43 -13.38
N PRO A 32 -1.92 3.82 -14.66
CA PRO A 32 -1.48 2.87 -15.69
C PRO A 32 -0.09 2.31 -15.36
N PRO A 33 0.22 1.04 -15.67
CA PRO A 33 -0.57 0.11 -16.46
C PRO A 33 -1.59 -0.72 -15.67
N ILE A 34 -1.89 -0.36 -14.41
CA ILE A 34 -2.89 -1.09 -13.63
C ILE A 34 -4.24 -0.93 -14.32
N ASN A 35 -4.89 -2.05 -14.60
CA ASN A 35 -6.23 -2.08 -15.20
C ASN A 35 -7.20 -2.77 -14.25
N ARG A 36 -7.48 -2.10 -13.13
CA ARG A 36 -8.41 -2.57 -12.11
C ARG A 36 -9.31 -1.42 -11.68
N PRO A 37 -10.29 -1.05 -12.53
CA PRO A 37 -11.14 0.13 -12.23
C PRO A 37 -11.99 -0.05 -10.97
N GLU A 38 -12.19 -1.29 -10.53
CA GLU A 38 -12.95 -1.60 -9.32
C GLU A 38 -12.15 -1.36 -8.03
N ALA A 39 -10.83 -1.15 -8.12
CA ALA A 39 -9.93 -1.07 -6.96
C ALA A 39 -9.31 0.30 -6.81
N ALA A 40 -8.81 0.60 -5.61
CA ALA A 40 -7.91 1.71 -5.38
C ALA A 40 -6.47 1.17 -5.34
N GLU A 41 -5.50 2.02 -5.67
CA GLU A 41 -4.09 1.62 -5.65
C GLU A 41 -3.45 1.98 -4.30
N LEU A 42 -2.78 1.00 -3.68
CA LEU A 42 -1.85 1.26 -2.58
C LEU A 42 -0.52 1.61 -3.24
N ALA A 43 -0.24 2.91 -3.35
CA ALA A 43 0.89 3.40 -4.14
C ALA A 43 2.20 3.39 -3.36
N SER A 44 2.15 3.67 -2.06
CA SER A 44 3.34 3.69 -1.20
C SER A 44 2.96 3.33 0.22
N LEU A 45 3.82 2.55 0.86
CA LEU A 45 3.71 2.25 2.29
C LEU A 45 5.11 2.23 2.87
N TYR A 46 5.31 3.03 3.90
CA TYR A 46 6.59 3.08 4.60
C TYR A 46 6.35 3.06 6.10
N VAL A 47 7.11 2.23 6.80
CA VAL A 47 7.10 2.14 8.25
C VAL A 47 8.54 2.07 8.71
N LEU A 48 8.91 2.89 9.71
CA LEU A 48 10.25 2.83 10.29
C LEU A 48 10.55 1.42 10.77
N GLU A 49 11.78 0.98 10.54
CA GLU A 49 12.21 -0.38 10.91
C GLU A 49 11.97 -0.65 12.39
N SER A 50 12.22 0.35 13.25
CA SER A 50 11.99 0.22 14.70
C SER A 50 10.54 -0.07 15.06
N GLU A 51 9.60 0.22 14.16
CA GLU A 51 8.17 0.01 14.36
C GLU A 51 7.64 -1.22 13.64
N HIS A 52 8.51 -1.98 12.97
CA HIS A 52 8.10 -3.22 12.34
C HIS A 52 7.62 -4.20 13.42
N ARG A 53 6.58 -4.98 13.10
CA ARG A 53 5.95 -5.95 14.01
C ARG A 53 5.16 -5.30 15.17
N HIS A 54 4.99 -3.98 15.14
CA HIS A 54 4.15 -3.28 16.12
C HIS A 54 2.77 -2.95 15.56
N GLY A 55 2.43 -3.49 14.39
CA GLY A 55 1.11 -3.31 13.79
C GLY A 55 0.90 -1.99 13.08
N VAL A 56 1.93 -1.14 12.94
CA VAL A 56 1.78 0.17 12.30
C VAL A 56 1.41 0.03 10.83
N GLY A 57 2.09 -0.86 10.10
CA GLY A 57 1.80 -1.08 8.68
C GLY A 57 0.38 -1.57 8.45
N ARG A 58 -0.06 -2.55 9.23
CA ARG A 58 -1.42 -3.08 9.13
C ARG A 58 -2.46 -2.01 9.45
N ALA A 59 -2.21 -1.21 10.50
CA ALA A 59 -3.12 -0.13 10.88
C ALA A 59 -3.22 0.94 9.79
N LEU A 60 -2.09 1.28 9.15
CA LEU A 60 -2.08 2.22 8.03
C LEU A 60 -2.88 1.71 6.85
N VAL A 61 -2.72 0.43 6.49
CA VAL A 61 -3.48 -0.16 5.37
C VAL A 61 -4.98 -0.13 5.68
N GLU A 62 -5.36 -0.51 6.90
CA GLU A 62 -6.78 -0.52 7.28
C GLU A 62 -7.37 0.89 7.30
N ALA A 63 -6.66 1.85 7.88
CA ALA A 63 -7.09 3.25 7.89
C ALA A 63 -7.15 3.81 6.46
N GLY A 64 -6.21 3.42 5.61
CA GLY A 64 -6.18 3.83 4.21
C GLY A 64 -7.37 3.33 3.43
N ARG A 65 -7.74 2.06 3.61
CA ARG A 65 -8.94 1.49 2.98
C ARG A 65 -10.17 2.31 3.33
N GLN A 66 -10.33 2.62 4.60
CA GLN A 66 -11.47 3.41 5.07
C GLN A 66 -11.45 4.82 4.50
N ALA A 67 -10.27 5.45 4.50
CA ALA A 67 -10.13 6.83 4.03
C ALA A 67 -10.38 6.96 2.53
N VAL A 68 -9.95 5.99 1.74
CA VAL A 68 -10.15 6.01 0.28
C VAL A 68 -11.56 5.54 -0.09
N GLY A 69 -12.26 4.90 0.85
CA GLY A 69 -13.64 4.47 0.62
C GLY A 69 -13.77 3.27 -0.30
N ASN A 70 -12.77 2.41 -0.34
CA ASN A 70 -12.78 1.24 -1.21
C ASN A 70 -12.06 0.09 -0.52
N ASP A 71 -12.77 -1.02 -0.32
CA ASP A 71 -12.20 -2.21 0.32
C ASP A 71 -11.24 -2.97 -0.58
N ARG A 72 -11.32 -2.76 -1.89
CA ARG A 72 -10.49 -3.47 -2.88
C ARG A 72 -9.26 -2.66 -3.17
N LEU A 73 -8.10 -3.24 -2.89
CA LEU A 73 -6.81 -2.59 -3.12
C LEU A 73 -5.95 -3.42 -4.07
N VAL A 74 -5.19 -2.72 -4.91
CA VAL A 74 -4.18 -3.32 -5.79
C VAL A 74 -2.85 -2.61 -5.54
N LEU A 75 -1.76 -3.35 -5.67
CA LEU A 75 -0.41 -2.79 -5.53
C LEU A 75 0.56 -3.49 -6.45
N TRP A 76 1.68 -2.82 -6.73
CA TRP A 76 2.85 -3.41 -7.35
C TRP A 76 3.96 -3.48 -6.32
N VAL A 77 4.64 -4.61 -6.24
CA VAL A 77 5.74 -4.83 -5.31
C VAL A 77 6.95 -5.38 -6.09
N VAL A 78 8.14 -4.87 -5.76
CA VAL A 78 9.37 -5.32 -6.43
C VAL A 78 9.59 -6.80 -6.15
N GLY A 79 9.94 -7.55 -7.21
CA GLY A 79 10.01 -9.01 -7.16
C GLY A 79 11.03 -9.57 -6.18
N PHE A 80 12.12 -8.82 -5.90
CA PHE A 80 13.12 -9.27 -4.93
C PHE A 80 12.83 -8.79 -3.50
N ASN A 81 11.79 -7.99 -3.29
CA ASN A 81 11.44 -7.51 -1.95
C ASN A 81 10.51 -8.52 -1.25
N THR A 82 11.11 -9.63 -0.80
CA THR A 82 10.36 -10.74 -0.21
C THR A 82 9.74 -10.37 1.14
N ASN A 83 10.36 -9.43 1.87
CA ASN A 83 9.80 -8.97 3.15
C ASN A 83 8.48 -8.24 2.94
N ALA A 84 8.42 -7.33 1.96
CA ALA A 84 7.18 -6.62 1.64
C ALA A 84 6.11 -7.59 1.14
N GLN A 85 6.46 -8.52 0.27
CA GLN A 85 5.52 -9.52 -0.24
C GLN A 85 4.94 -10.34 0.90
N GLY A 86 5.79 -10.78 1.84
CA GLY A 86 5.35 -11.55 3.01
C GLY A 86 4.40 -10.76 3.89
N PHE A 87 4.70 -9.46 4.11
CA PHE A 87 3.81 -8.59 4.86
C PHE A 87 2.44 -8.48 4.18
N TYR A 88 2.43 -8.23 2.86
CA TYR A 88 1.15 -8.09 2.14
C TYR A 88 0.35 -9.38 2.17
N ARG A 89 1.00 -10.54 1.99
CA ARG A 89 0.30 -11.83 2.11
C ARG A 89 -0.30 -12.03 3.50
N HIS A 90 0.44 -11.63 4.52
CA HIS A 90 -0.01 -11.76 5.90
C HIS A 90 -1.29 -10.96 6.17
N ILE A 91 -1.46 -9.82 5.53
CA ILE A 91 -2.64 -8.97 5.72
C ILE A 91 -3.72 -9.20 4.66
N GLY A 92 -3.59 -10.23 3.84
CA GLY A 92 -4.68 -10.68 2.96
C GLY A 92 -4.50 -10.44 1.48
N PHE A 93 -3.32 -9.97 1.05
CA PHE A 93 -3.05 -9.81 -0.38
C PHE A 93 -2.50 -11.11 -0.97
N HIS A 94 -2.70 -11.27 -2.27
CA HIS A 94 -2.15 -12.40 -3.02
C HIS A 94 -1.73 -11.94 -4.42
N GLU A 95 -0.80 -12.67 -5.02
CA GLU A 95 -0.32 -12.37 -6.36
C GLU A 95 -1.38 -12.72 -7.40
N THR A 96 -1.49 -11.88 -8.44
CA THR A 96 -2.42 -12.12 -9.54
C THR A 96 -1.78 -12.86 -10.70
N GLY A 97 -0.45 -12.93 -10.73
CA GLY A 97 0.29 -13.47 -11.86
C GLY A 97 0.72 -12.42 -12.88
N LEU A 98 0.22 -11.20 -12.76
CA LEU A 98 0.66 -10.11 -13.62
C LEU A 98 1.98 -9.53 -13.13
N THR A 99 2.86 -9.23 -14.05
CA THR A 99 4.17 -8.63 -13.77
C THR A 99 4.43 -7.49 -14.73
N GLN A 100 5.30 -6.58 -14.32
CA GLN A 100 5.82 -5.52 -15.19
C GLN A 100 7.28 -5.30 -14.86
N THR A 101 8.03 -4.68 -15.77
CA THR A 101 9.44 -4.36 -15.56
C THR A 101 9.58 -2.85 -15.41
N GLU A 102 10.18 -2.44 -14.29
CA GLU A 102 10.52 -1.07 -13.99
C GLU A 102 12.03 -0.92 -13.86
N ASP A 103 12.52 0.30 -13.65
CA ASP A 103 13.95 0.59 -13.57
C ASP A 103 14.67 -0.24 -12.52
N VAL A 104 13.98 -0.56 -11.42
CA VAL A 104 14.55 -1.34 -10.32
C VAL A 104 14.38 -2.85 -10.52
N GLY A 105 13.74 -3.28 -11.60
CA GLY A 105 13.53 -4.68 -11.93
C GLY A 105 12.06 -5.07 -12.01
N PRO A 106 11.75 -6.37 -12.09
CA PRO A 106 10.38 -6.84 -12.22
C PRO A 106 9.55 -6.53 -10.97
N GLU A 107 8.29 -6.17 -11.21
CA GLU A 107 7.31 -5.97 -10.14
C GLU A 107 6.15 -6.95 -10.28
N LEU A 108 5.61 -7.37 -9.16
CA LEU A 108 4.47 -8.29 -9.09
C LEU A 108 3.23 -7.53 -8.66
N GLU A 109 2.12 -7.83 -9.33
CA GLU A 109 0.83 -7.28 -8.90
C GLU A 109 0.24 -8.12 -7.79
N MET A 110 -0.26 -7.47 -6.74
CA MET A 110 -0.98 -8.12 -5.65
C MET A 110 -2.31 -7.40 -5.41
N ILE A 111 -3.33 -8.18 -5.03
CA ILE A 111 -4.64 -7.64 -4.69
C ILE A 111 -5.12 -8.28 -3.39
N ASN A 112 -6.07 -7.63 -2.71
CA ASN A 112 -6.65 -8.14 -1.46
C ASN A 112 -8.07 -8.68 -1.63
N TYR A 113 -8.47 -8.98 -2.86
CA TYR A 113 -9.82 -9.47 -3.13
C TYR A 113 -9.89 -10.58 -4.18
#